data_610fd1b9b4c65879ca3a148e8786ff72
#
_entry.id   610fd1b9b4c65879ca3a148e8786ff72
#
_cell.length_a   1.000
_cell.length_b   1.000
_cell.length_c   1.000
_cell.angle_alpha   90.00
_cell.angle_beta   90.00
_cell.angle_gamma   90.00
#
_symmetry.space_group_name_H-M   'P 1'
#
loop_
_entity.id
_entity.type
_entity.pdbx_description
1 polymer ?
#
loop_
_entity_poly.entity_id
_entity_poly.type
_entity_poly.pdbx_seq_one_letter_code
_entity_poly.pdbx_strand_id
1 'polypeptide(L)'
;MDLKKQYTDFIKSKSLDLGFMSCGISKSGFLASEADRFESWLKNNYHGKMSYMERNFDKRLDTTKLVEGSKSVISLTYNYFPKRVLKNDDTFKISKYAYGKDYHIVLKKKLKELLNIMQTKFGHFEGRVFVDSAPILERAWAKK
;
A
#
# COMPACT_ATOMS: atom_id res chain seq x y z
N MET A 1 20.92 20.05 10.09
CA MET A 1 19.78 19.13 10.30
C MET A 1 19.60 18.31 9.02
N ASP A 2 19.51 16.99 9.12
CA ASP A 2 19.46 16.12 7.92
C ASP A 2 18.12 16.33 7.19
N LEU A 3 18.17 16.76 5.95
CA LEU A 3 17.00 17.01 5.09
C LEU A 3 16.12 15.76 4.94
N LYS A 4 16.72 14.58 4.86
CA LYS A 4 16.02 13.31 4.85
C LYS A 4 15.15 13.10 6.08
N LYS A 5 15.70 13.43 7.24
CA LYS A 5 14.97 13.32 8.50
C LYS A 5 13.79 14.27 8.53
N GLN A 6 13.98 15.53 8.12
CA GLN A 6 12.89 16.51 8.04
C GLN A 6 11.75 16.05 7.13
N TYR A 7 12.06 15.51 5.94
CA TYR A 7 11.06 14.99 5.01
C TYR A 7 10.34 13.77 5.58
N THR A 8 11.09 12.86 6.21
CA THR A 8 10.52 11.68 6.87
C THR A 8 9.54 12.06 7.97
N ASP A 9 9.92 12.97 8.85
CA ASP A 9 9.10 13.41 9.98
C ASP A 9 7.83 14.14 9.48
N PHE A 10 7.97 14.98 8.44
CA PHE A 10 6.84 15.65 7.81
C PHE A 10 5.83 14.64 7.22
N ILE A 11 6.31 13.65 6.43
CA ILE A 11 5.45 12.64 5.81
C ILE A 11 4.71 11.83 6.88
N LYS A 12 5.42 11.40 7.92
CA LYS A 12 4.82 10.65 9.03
C LYS A 12 3.75 11.46 9.75
N SER A 13 4.03 12.72 10.08
CA SER A 13 3.07 13.62 10.72
C SER A 13 1.82 13.79 9.85
N LYS A 14 1.98 14.10 8.57
CA LYS A 14 0.83 14.30 7.66
C LYS A 14 0.03 13.04 7.41
N SER A 15 0.67 11.88 7.44
CA SER A 15 -0.03 10.59 7.37
C SER A 15 -0.95 10.39 8.57
N LEU A 16 -0.49 10.70 9.77
CA LEU A 16 -1.32 10.64 10.99
C LEU A 16 -2.46 11.64 10.96
N ASP A 17 -2.20 12.88 10.52
CA ASP A 17 -3.22 13.93 10.36
C ASP A 17 -4.37 13.47 9.43
N LEU A 18 -4.04 12.67 8.39
CA LEU A 18 -5.02 12.08 7.46
C LEU A 18 -5.72 10.83 8.03
N GLY A 19 -5.37 10.40 9.24
CA GLY A 19 -6.00 9.29 9.94
C GLY A 19 -5.42 7.91 9.61
N PHE A 20 -4.21 7.82 9.05
CA PHE A 20 -3.46 6.58 8.99
C PHE A 20 -2.90 6.24 10.37
N MET A 21 -2.77 4.96 10.69
CA MET A 21 -2.28 4.51 12.00
C MET A 21 -0.76 4.49 12.09
N SER A 22 -0.11 4.14 10.98
CA SER A 22 1.34 4.11 10.91
C SER A 22 1.84 4.44 9.51
N CYS A 23 3.10 4.87 9.43
CA CYS A 23 3.79 5.22 8.21
C CYS A 23 5.20 4.68 8.25
N GLY A 24 5.52 3.74 7.35
CA GLY A 24 6.86 3.24 7.09
C GLY A 24 7.40 3.80 5.77
N ILE A 25 8.69 4.10 5.72
CA ILE A 25 9.37 4.56 4.50
C ILE A 25 10.56 3.67 4.26
N SER A 26 10.58 2.97 3.14
CA SER A 26 11.66 2.09 2.72
C SER A 26 12.25 2.52 1.37
N LYS A 27 13.47 2.08 1.08
CA LYS A 27 14.09 2.30 -0.22
C LYS A 27 13.36 1.50 -1.29
N SER A 28 13.03 2.15 -2.42
CA SER A 28 12.49 1.50 -3.62
C SER A 28 13.51 0.52 -4.24
N GLY A 29 13.02 -0.48 -4.94
CA GLY A 29 13.87 -1.45 -5.66
C GLY A 29 13.25 -2.84 -5.73
N PHE A 30 14.09 -3.84 -5.90
CA PHE A 30 13.71 -5.24 -6.06
C PHE A 30 13.58 -5.96 -4.71
N LEU A 31 12.53 -6.76 -4.54
CA LEU A 31 12.23 -7.58 -3.37
C LEU A 31 12.90 -8.97 -3.47
N ALA A 32 14.23 -9.03 -3.39
CA ALA A 32 14.98 -10.27 -3.56
C ALA A 32 14.51 -11.39 -2.60
N SER A 33 14.25 -11.06 -1.34
CA SER A 33 13.80 -12.04 -0.34
C SER A 33 12.43 -12.65 -0.61
N GLU A 34 11.62 -12.01 -1.46
CA GLU A 34 10.27 -12.46 -1.80
C GLU A 34 10.22 -13.18 -3.16
N ALA A 35 11.24 -13.00 -4.02
CA ALA A 35 11.22 -13.46 -5.40
C ALA A 35 11.08 -14.98 -5.49
N ASP A 36 11.97 -15.74 -4.85
CA ASP A 36 11.98 -17.20 -4.90
C ASP A 36 10.70 -17.81 -4.31
N ARG A 37 10.22 -17.22 -3.22
CA ARG A 37 8.98 -17.66 -2.58
C ARG A 37 7.76 -17.41 -3.45
N PHE A 38 7.68 -16.24 -4.10
CA PHE A 38 6.58 -15.91 -4.98
C PHE A 38 6.61 -16.77 -6.26
N GLU A 39 7.79 -16.99 -6.84
CA GLU A 39 7.95 -17.88 -7.98
C GLU A 39 7.54 -19.32 -7.65
N SER A 40 8.02 -19.86 -6.52
CA SER A 40 7.64 -21.19 -6.04
C SER A 40 6.14 -21.32 -5.79
N TRP A 41 5.51 -20.28 -5.21
CA TRP A 41 4.08 -20.24 -4.98
C TRP A 41 3.28 -20.30 -6.29
N LEU A 42 3.73 -19.61 -7.33
CA LEU A 42 3.13 -19.67 -8.67
C LEU A 42 3.35 -21.04 -9.33
N LYS A 43 4.57 -21.57 -9.30
CA LYS A 43 4.91 -22.89 -9.89
C LYS A 43 4.08 -24.03 -9.28
N ASN A 44 3.74 -23.93 -8.00
CA ASN A 44 2.91 -24.92 -7.33
C ASN A 44 1.39 -24.65 -7.48
N ASN A 45 0.99 -23.72 -8.34
CA ASN A 45 -0.41 -23.35 -8.58
C ASN A 45 -1.19 -22.94 -7.31
N TYR A 46 -0.51 -22.44 -6.28
CA TYR A 46 -1.15 -22.01 -5.02
C TYR A 46 -2.02 -20.77 -5.18
N HIS A 47 -1.89 -20.05 -6.29
CA HIS A 47 -2.77 -18.93 -6.67
C HIS A 47 -4.16 -19.40 -7.17
N GLY A 48 -4.36 -20.72 -7.42
CA GLY A 48 -5.63 -21.27 -7.86
C GLY A 48 -6.13 -20.61 -9.15
N LYS A 49 -7.34 -20.07 -9.13
CA LYS A 49 -7.95 -19.37 -10.29
C LYS A 49 -7.54 -17.89 -10.41
N MET A 50 -6.65 -17.39 -9.56
CA MET A 50 -6.20 -16.00 -9.58
C MET A 50 -5.08 -15.79 -10.63
N SER A 51 -5.38 -16.05 -11.91
CA SER A 51 -4.40 -15.96 -13.02
C SER A 51 -3.75 -14.58 -13.16
N TYR A 52 -4.39 -13.52 -12.63
CA TYR A 52 -3.79 -12.18 -12.58
C TYR A 52 -2.52 -12.11 -11.72
N MET A 53 -2.28 -13.07 -10.84
CA MET A 53 -1.06 -13.14 -10.03
C MET A 53 0.17 -13.48 -10.87
N GLU A 54 0.01 -14.25 -11.94
CA GLU A 54 1.09 -14.59 -12.88
C GLU A 54 1.52 -13.38 -13.72
N ARG A 55 0.57 -12.48 -13.99
CA ARG A 55 0.81 -11.30 -14.80
C ARG A 55 1.62 -10.25 -14.05
N ASN A 56 2.53 -9.60 -14.78
CA ASN A 56 3.38 -8.53 -14.23
C ASN A 56 4.26 -9.00 -13.06
N PHE A 57 4.77 -10.23 -13.12
CA PHE A 57 5.65 -10.81 -12.09
C PHE A 57 6.77 -9.83 -11.69
N ASP A 58 7.48 -9.29 -12.67
CA ASP A 58 8.57 -8.32 -12.45
C ASP A 58 8.14 -7.07 -11.72
N LYS A 59 6.97 -6.50 -12.11
CA LYS A 59 6.45 -5.28 -11.49
C LYS A 59 6.02 -5.50 -10.05
N ARG A 60 5.58 -6.73 -9.73
CA ARG A 60 5.20 -7.09 -8.36
C ARG A 60 6.39 -7.09 -7.41
N LEU A 61 7.55 -7.44 -7.93
CA LEU A 61 8.78 -7.54 -7.17
C LEU A 61 9.62 -6.26 -7.20
N ASP A 62 9.43 -5.41 -8.20
CA ASP A 62 10.26 -4.23 -8.40
C ASP A 62 9.43 -2.96 -8.62
N THR A 63 9.42 -2.10 -7.61
CA THR A 63 8.67 -0.85 -7.63
C THR A 63 9.24 0.16 -8.62
N THR A 64 10.50 0.07 -9.03
CA THR A 64 11.09 0.94 -10.06
C THR A 64 10.49 0.69 -11.44
N LYS A 65 9.94 -0.50 -11.68
CA LYS A 65 9.19 -0.86 -12.89
C LYS A 65 7.73 -0.37 -12.89
N LEU A 66 7.22 0.06 -11.73
CA LEU A 66 5.89 0.67 -11.60
C LEU A 66 5.92 2.18 -11.69
N VAL A 67 6.98 2.78 -11.14
CA VAL A 67 7.23 4.23 -11.17
C VAL A 67 8.71 4.41 -11.46
N GLU A 68 9.03 4.82 -12.68
CA GLU A 68 10.40 5.03 -13.12
C GLU A 68 11.12 6.04 -12.23
N GLY A 69 12.36 5.74 -11.89
CA GLY A 69 13.17 6.62 -11.02
C GLY A 69 12.71 6.71 -9.56
N SER A 70 11.73 5.89 -9.13
CA SER A 70 11.27 5.90 -7.74
C SER A 70 12.41 5.62 -6.77
N LYS A 71 12.50 6.42 -5.69
CA LYS A 71 13.54 6.31 -4.66
C LYS A 71 13.03 5.67 -3.37
N SER A 72 11.74 5.83 -3.09
CA SER A 72 11.14 5.40 -1.82
C SER A 72 9.77 4.79 -2.03
N VAL A 73 9.43 3.85 -1.14
CA VAL A 73 8.09 3.31 -0.97
C VAL A 73 7.59 3.76 0.40
N ILE A 74 6.41 4.36 0.43
CA ILE A 74 5.72 4.77 1.66
C ILE A 74 4.60 3.78 1.90
N SER A 75 4.69 3.02 2.98
CA SER A 75 3.70 2.04 3.40
C SER A 75 2.88 2.59 4.55
N LEU A 76 1.57 2.54 4.41
CA LEU A 76 0.63 3.12 5.36
C LEU A 76 -0.34 2.05 5.86
N THR A 77 -0.70 2.09 7.14
CA THR A 77 -1.74 1.23 7.70
C THR A 77 -2.98 2.04 8.04
N TYR A 78 -4.13 1.44 7.80
CA TYR A 78 -5.42 2.08 8.07
C TYR A 78 -6.34 1.13 8.84
N ASN A 79 -6.98 1.63 9.89
CA ASN A 79 -7.92 0.83 10.67
C ASN A 79 -9.30 0.84 10.02
N TYR A 80 -9.76 -0.32 9.60
CA TYR A 80 -11.10 -0.53 9.04
C TYR A 80 -12.13 -1.04 10.07
N PHE A 81 -11.74 -1.16 11.33
CA PHE A 81 -12.67 -1.66 12.36
C PHE A 81 -13.81 -0.66 12.55
N PRO A 82 -15.09 -1.07 12.36
CA PRO A 82 -16.21 -0.17 12.45
C PRO A 82 -16.51 0.23 13.91
N LYS A 83 -16.91 1.48 14.12
CA LYS A 83 -17.36 1.95 15.44
C LYS A 83 -18.64 1.24 15.90
N ARG A 84 -19.47 0.81 14.97
CA ARG A 84 -20.70 0.04 15.23
C ARG A 84 -20.57 -1.32 14.56
N VAL A 85 -20.75 -2.37 15.33
CA VAL A 85 -20.80 -3.75 14.82
C VAL A 85 -22.26 -4.07 14.54
N LEU A 86 -22.54 -4.69 13.40
CA LEU A 86 -23.88 -5.22 13.11
C LEU A 86 -24.24 -6.26 14.18
N LYS A 87 -25.47 -6.23 14.66
CA LYS A 87 -25.98 -7.25 15.57
C LYS A 87 -25.85 -8.62 14.88
N ASN A 88 -25.36 -9.60 15.62
CA ASN A 88 -25.34 -10.98 15.16
C ASN A 88 -26.78 -11.52 15.15
N ASP A 89 -27.50 -11.30 14.07
CA ASP A 89 -28.63 -12.16 13.74
C ASP A 89 -28.03 -13.43 13.14
N ASP A 90 -28.65 -14.58 13.38
CA ASP A 90 -28.14 -15.93 13.03
C ASP A 90 -27.94 -16.19 11.54
N THR A 91 -27.87 -15.15 10.70
CA THR A 91 -27.80 -15.24 9.27
C THR A 91 -26.34 -15.04 8.76
N PHE A 92 -26.11 -14.11 7.87
CA PHE A 92 -24.80 -13.99 7.18
C PHE A 92 -23.85 -13.03 7.90
N LYS A 93 -22.57 -13.41 8.02
CA LYS A 93 -21.52 -12.55 8.56
C LYS A 93 -20.79 -11.86 7.41
N ILE A 94 -20.88 -10.54 7.38
CA ILE A 94 -20.13 -9.70 6.42
C ILE A 94 -18.79 -9.33 7.06
N SER A 95 -17.72 -9.40 6.28
CA SER A 95 -16.39 -8.97 6.73
C SER A 95 -16.38 -7.49 7.08
N LYS A 96 -15.76 -7.14 8.20
CA LYS A 96 -15.77 -5.76 8.74
C LYS A 96 -15.19 -4.71 7.78
N TYR A 97 -14.21 -5.09 6.95
CA TYR A 97 -13.65 -4.18 5.95
C TYR A 97 -14.66 -3.75 4.87
N ALA A 98 -15.72 -4.55 4.67
CA ALA A 98 -16.76 -4.27 3.68
C ALA A 98 -17.89 -3.37 4.21
N TYR A 99 -17.79 -2.91 5.47
CA TYR A 99 -18.81 -2.03 6.04
C TYR A 99 -18.67 -0.61 5.49
N GLY A 100 -19.80 -0.01 5.09
CA GLY A 100 -19.86 1.38 4.66
C GLY A 100 -19.40 1.61 3.22
N LYS A 101 -18.62 2.68 3.01
CA LYS A 101 -18.12 3.04 1.68
C LYS A 101 -16.98 2.11 1.26
N ASP A 102 -16.86 1.85 -0.03
CA ASP A 102 -15.74 1.11 -0.60
C ASP A 102 -14.40 1.73 -0.16
N TYR A 103 -13.61 0.96 0.57
CA TYR A 103 -12.31 1.39 1.11
C TYR A 103 -11.31 1.76 0.01
N HIS A 104 -11.40 1.16 -1.18
CA HIS A 104 -10.55 1.53 -2.31
C HIS A 104 -10.73 3.01 -2.67
N ILE A 105 -11.96 3.50 -2.66
CA ILE A 105 -12.27 4.91 -2.95
C ILE A 105 -11.77 5.80 -1.82
N VAL A 106 -12.08 5.42 -0.58
CA VAL A 106 -11.72 6.20 0.61
C VAL A 106 -10.20 6.33 0.75
N LEU A 107 -9.48 5.20 0.67
CA LEU A 107 -8.03 5.19 0.84
C LEU A 107 -7.31 5.85 -0.35
N LYS A 108 -7.74 5.61 -1.59
CA LYS A 108 -7.15 6.30 -2.76
C LYS A 108 -7.28 7.81 -2.65
N LYS A 109 -8.41 8.33 -2.15
CA LYS A 109 -8.58 9.77 -1.90
C LYS A 109 -7.56 10.28 -0.89
N LYS A 110 -7.44 9.64 0.26
CA LYS A 110 -6.48 10.02 1.31
C LYS A 110 -5.02 9.94 0.84
N LEU A 111 -4.67 8.90 0.10
CA LEU A 111 -3.32 8.73 -0.45
C LEU A 111 -2.98 9.82 -1.48
N LYS A 112 -3.93 10.19 -2.35
CA LYS A 112 -3.75 11.31 -3.29
C LYS A 112 -3.60 12.63 -2.56
N GLU A 113 -4.36 12.85 -1.50
CA GLU A 113 -4.24 14.04 -0.66
C GLU A 113 -2.86 14.13 -0.01
N LEU A 114 -2.35 13.01 0.55
CA LEU A 114 -0.98 12.96 1.07
C LEU A 114 0.05 13.27 0.00
N LEU A 115 -0.08 12.68 -1.19
CA LEU A 115 0.82 12.94 -2.33
C LEU A 115 0.83 14.42 -2.70
N ASN A 116 -0.34 15.06 -2.79
CA ASN A 116 -0.46 16.48 -3.08
C ASN A 116 0.19 17.37 -2.00
N ILE A 117 -0.01 17.03 -0.72
CA ILE A 117 0.63 17.73 0.41
C ILE A 117 2.17 17.63 0.30
N MET A 118 2.68 16.45 -0.05
CA MET A 118 4.12 16.23 -0.24
C MET A 118 4.64 17.03 -1.44
N GLN A 119 3.94 17.03 -2.57
CA GLN A 119 4.34 17.79 -3.76
C GLN A 119 4.32 19.30 -3.52
N THR A 120 3.35 19.79 -2.77
CA THR A 120 3.29 21.20 -2.35
C THR A 120 4.49 21.58 -1.47
N LYS A 121 4.91 20.68 -0.58
CA LYS A 121 5.99 20.96 0.38
C LYS A 121 7.39 20.80 -0.23
N PHE A 122 7.58 19.78 -1.08
CA PHE A 122 8.90 19.37 -1.55
C PHE A 122 9.18 19.75 -3.02
N GLY A 123 8.20 20.31 -3.72
CA GLY A 123 8.25 20.51 -5.17
C GLY A 123 7.71 19.32 -5.95
N HIS A 124 7.59 19.49 -7.25
CA HIS A 124 7.06 18.44 -8.12
C HIS A 124 7.97 17.22 -8.18
N PHE A 125 7.38 16.04 -8.04
CA PHE A 125 8.00 14.73 -8.24
C PHE A 125 6.95 13.72 -8.70
N GLU A 126 7.37 12.69 -9.41
CA GLU A 126 6.50 11.60 -9.81
C GLU A 126 6.20 10.68 -8.63
N GLY A 127 4.93 10.31 -8.49
CA GLY A 127 4.46 9.41 -7.45
C GLY A 127 3.16 8.71 -7.86
N ARG A 128 2.96 7.50 -7.36
CA ARG A 128 1.76 6.72 -7.64
C ARG A 128 1.22 6.09 -6.36
N VAL A 129 -0.09 6.10 -6.22
CA VAL A 129 -0.78 5.53 -5.06
C VAL A 129 -1.44 4.20 -5.40
N PHE A 130 -1.36 3.25 -4.48
CA PHE A 130 -1.87 1.89 -4.65
C PHE A 130 -2.76 1.50 -3.47
N VAL A 131 -3.82 0.77 -3.77
CA VAL A 131 -4.69 0.10 -2.80
C VAL A 131 -5.17 -1.19 -3.47
N ASP A 132 -4.61 -2.34 -3.11
CA ASP A 132 -4.94 -3.71 -3.52
C ASP A 132 -4.96 -4.00 -5.04
N SER A 133 -5.33 -3.03 -5.86
CA SER A 133 -5.65 -3.22 -7.29
C SER A 133 -4.47 -3.07 -8.25
N ALA A 134 -3.23 -3.11 -7.77
CA ALA A 134 -2.03 -2.95 -8.59
C ALA A 134 -1.09 -4.16 -8.48
N PRO A 135 -0.20 -4.38 -9.46
CA PRO A 135 0.79 -5.44 -9.40
C PRO A 135 1.95 -5.05 -8.46
N ILE A 136 1.66 -4.95 -7.17
CA ILE A 136 2.61 -4.68 -6.10
C ILE A 136 2.34 -5.62 -4.93
N LEU A 137 3.40 -6.10 -4.28
CA LEU A 137 3.31 -6.93 -3.07
C LEU A 137 3.24 -6.03 -1.83
N GLU A 138 2.06 -5.42 -1.58
CA GLU A 138 1.87 -4.41 -0.53
C GLU A 138 2.32 -4.90 0.86
N ARG A 139 1.97 -6.13 1.24
CA ARG A 139 2.38 -6.70 2.53
C ARG A 139 3.88 -6.90 2.66
N ALA A 140 4.57 -7.25 1.58
CA ALA A 140 6.03 -7.39 1.59
C ALA A 140 6.71 -6.03 1.78
N TRP A 141 6.20 -4.98 1.13
CA TRP A 141 6.68 -3.61 1.33
C TRP A 141 6.37 -3.07 2.72
N ALA A 142 5.20 -3.37 3.27
CA ALA A 142 4.84 -2.94 4.62
C ALA A 142 5.68 -3.61 5.73
N LYS A 143 6.32 -4.75 5.43
CA LYS A 143 7.21 -5.47 6.35
C LYS A 143 8.63 -4.90 6.38
N LYS A 144 9.04 -4.13 5.39
CA LYS A 144 10.35 -3.48 5.29
C LYS A 144 10.43 -2.20 6.11
#